data_fa3120c6579671b63f0da4cf30ed61ea
#
_entry.id   fa3120c6579671b63f0da4cf30ed61ea
#
_cell.length_a   1.000
_cell.length_b   1.000
_cell.length_c   1.000
_cell.angle_alpha   90.00
_cell.angle_beta   90.00
_cell.angle_gamma   90.00
#
_symmetry.space_group_name_H-M   'P 1'
#
loop_
_entity.id
_entity.type
_entity.pdbx_description
1 polymer ?
#
loop_
_entity_poly.entity_id
_entity_poly.type
_entity_poly.pdbx_seq_one_letter_code
_entity_poly.pdbx_strand_id
1 'polypeptide(L)' 'MVKDKVTKEDLQKFGVGDQKVFTLPSWGKARSAQSYANQQKKATTGTTNPMEFKAIVGDPDPDTGRCSVTIPRMA' A
#
# COMPACT_ATOMS: atom_id res chain seq x y z
N MET A 1 12.70 -9.07 -1.01
CA MET A 1 13.36 -7.78 -0.74
C MET A 1 12.42 -6.87 0.04
N VAL A 2 12.91 -6.24 1.08
CA VAL A 2 12.12 -5.31 1.88
C VAL A 2 12.12 -3.94 1.21
N LYS A 3 10.92 -3.36 1.02
CA LYS A 3 10.80 -2.01 0.47
C LYS A 3 10.91 -0.99 1.61
N ASP A 4 11.45 0.18 1.29
CA ASP A 4 11.51 1.28 2.25
C ASP A 4 10.21 2.09 2.26
N LYS A 5 9.52 2.15 1.12
CA LYS A 5 8.22 2.82 0.98
C LYS A 5 7.48 2.28 -0.23
N VAL A 6 6.16 2.44 -0.25
CA VAL A 6 5.32 2.13 -1.41
C VAL A 6 5.21 3.40 -2.24
N THR A 7 5.44 3.28 -3.55
CA THR A 7 5.37 4.42 -4.48
C THR A 7 4.14 4.30 -5.38
N LYS A 8 3.85 5.39 -6.09
CA LYS A 8 2.74 5.40 -7.06
C LYS A 8 2.94 4.34 -8.14
N GLU A 9 4.17 4.12 -8.59
CA GLU A 9 4.47 3.09 -9.58
C GLU A 9 4.13 1.70 -9.06
N ASP A 10 4.41 1.43 -7.78
CA ASP A 10 4.05 0.16 -7.17
C ASP A 10 2.55 -0.09 -7.20
N LEU A 11 1.76 0.96 -6.95
CA LEU A 11 0.30 0.87 -6.94
C LEU A 11 -0.28 0.73 -8.34
N GLN A 12 0.43 1.15 -9.37
CA GLN A 12 -0.01 1.05 -10.76
C GLN A 12 0.29 -0.30 -11.42
N LYS A 13 1.10 -1.14 -10.77
CA LYS A 13 1.56 -2.41 -11.35
C LYS A 13 0.51 -3.51 -11.32
N PHE A 14 -0.52 -3.40 -10.53
CA PHE A 14 -1.56 -4.42 -10.46
C PHE A 14 -2.94 -3.84 -10.81
N GLY A 15 -3.80 -4.70 -11.35
CA GLY A 15 -5.10 -4.30 -11.84
C GLY A 15 -6.19 -4.28 -10.79
N VAL A 16 -7.35 -3.80 -11.19
CA VAL A 16 -8.55 -3.80 -10.35
C VAL A 16 -8.90 -5.25 -9.97
N GLY A 17 -9.17 -5.47 -8.70
CA GLY A 17 -9.47 -6.80 -8.18
C GLY A 17 -8.24 -7.56 -7.71
N ASP A 18 -7.04 -7.11 -8.06
CA ASP A 18 -5.80 -7.72 -7.58
C ASP A 18 -5.40 -7.12 -6.24
N GLN A 19 -4.51 -7.82 -5.55
CA GLN A 19 -3.92 -7.31 -4.32
C GLN A 19 -2.43 -7.61 -4.30
N LYS A 20 -1.69 -6.83 -3.54
CA LYS A 20 -0.26 -7.03 -3.37
C LYS A 20 0.13 -6.83 -1.92
N VAL A 21 1.08 -7.64 -1.45
CA VAL A 21 1.62 -7.52 -0.10
C VAL A 21 3.02 -6.95 -0.18
N PHE A 22 3.27 -5.89 0.58
CA PHE A 22 4.59 -5.27 0.68
C PHE A 22 5.12 -5.47 2.10
N THR A 23 6.40 -5.82 2.21
CA THR A 23 7.08 -5.90 3.50
C THR A 23 7.93 -4.65 3.68
N LEU A 24 7.70 -3.95 4.78
CA LEU A 24 8.36 -2.68 5.08
C LEU A 24 9.23 -2.82 6.34
N PRO A 25 10.25 -1.97 6.51
CA PRO A 25 11.22 -2.14 7.60
C PRO A 25 10.66 -1.96 8.99
N SER A 26 9.54 -1.24 9.13
CA SER A 26 8.95 -0.95 10.43
C SER A 26 7.45 -0.75 10.33
N TRP A 27 6.77 -0.82 11.48
CA TRP A 27 5.34 -0.56 11.55
C TRP A 27 5.00 0.87 11.11
N GLY A 28 5.84 1.84 11.49
CA GLY A 28 5.65 3.23 11.06
C GLY A 28 5.69 3.40 9.55
N LYS A 29 6.61 2.70 8.88
CA LYS A 29 6.71 2.69 7.42
C LYS A 29 5.48 2.05 6.79
N ALA A 30 4.99 0.94 7.39
CA ALA A 30 3.77 0.27 6.91
C ALA A 30 2.54 1.16 7.05
N ARG A 31 2.42 1.89 8.15
CA ARG A 31 1.34 2.86 8.35
C ARG A 31 1.40 3.99 7.33
N SER A 32 2.59 4.47 7.02
CA SER A 32 2.76 5.50 5.99
C SER A 32 2.33 4.98 4.62
N ALA A 33 2.67 3.74 4.29
CA ALA A 33 2.24 3.11 3.05
C ALA A 33 0.71 2.95 2.99
N GLN A 34 0.09 2.55 4.11
CA GLN A 34 -1.36 2.45 4.23
C GLN A 34 -2.03 3.78 3.95
N SER A 35 -1.56 4.84 4.61
CA SER A 35 -2.07 6.19 4.41
C SER A 35 -1.94 6.63 2.96
N TYR A 36 -0.76 6.41 2.38
CA TYR A 36 -0.48 6.78 1.00
C TYR A 36 -1.44 6.09 0.03
N ALA A 37 -1.63 4.78 0.19
CA ALA A 37 -2.53 4.02 -0.67
C ALA A 37 -3.98 4.47 -0.51
N ASN A 38 -4.44 4.67 0.73
CA ASN A 38 -5.81 5.10 1.00
C ASN A 38 -6.12 6.50 0.49
N GLN A 39 -5.11 7.36 0.37
CA GLN A 39 -5.26 8.72 -0.16
C GLN A 39 -5.36 8.75 -1.68
N GLN A 40 -5.05 7.66 -2.38
CA GLN A 40 -5.08 7.64 -3.85
C GLN A 40 -6.47 7.91 -4.40
N LYS A 41 -7.52 7.43 -3.74
CA LYS A 41 -8.89 7.71 -4.15
C LYS A 41 -9.14 9.22 -4.21
N LYS A 42 -8.75 9.94 -3.17
CA LYS A 42 -8.94 11.40 -3.11
C LYS A 42 -8.02 12.11 -4.10
N ALA A 43 -6.75 11.67 -4.18
CA ALA A 43 -5.76 12.30 -5.04
C ALA A 43 -6.06 12.09 -6.54
N THR A 44 -6.75 10.99 -6.89
CA THR A 44 -7.06 10.66 -8.28
C THR A 44 -8.50 10.97 -8.67
N THR A 45 -9.33 11.48 -7.75
CA THR A 45 -10.71 11.89 -8.06
C THR A 45 -10.71 12.99 -9.10
N GLY A 46 -11.49 12.80 -10.16
CA GLY A 46 -11.57 13.76 -11.26
C GLY A 46 -10.48 13.62 -12.31
N THR A 47 -9.56 12.67 -12.14
CA THR A 47 -8.53 12.38 -13.15
C THR A 47 -9.04 11.35 -14.16
N THR A 48 -8.24 11.14 -15.22
CA THR A 48 -8.57 10.16 -16.28
C THR A 48 -8.58 8.73 -15.76
N ASN A 49 -7.74 8.42 -14.76
CA ASN A 49 -7.60 7.08 -14.20
C ASN A 49 -7.75 7.10 -12.67
N PRO A 50 -8.97 7.24 -12.16
CA PRO A 50 -9.17 7.20 -10.72
C PRO A 50 -8.84 5.82 -10.16
N MET A 51 -8.20 5.80 -8.98
CA MET A 51 -7.79 4.56 -8.32
C MET A 51 -8.29 4.54 -6.88
N GLU A 52 -8.71 3.38 -6.42
CA GLU A 52 -9.13 3.19 -5.04
C GLU A 52 -8.42 1.97 -4.46
N PHE A 53 -7.80 2.14 -3.30
CA PHE A 53 -7.12 1.06 -2.58
C PHE A 53 -7.61 1.03 -1.14
N LYS A 54 -7.63 -0.17 -0.57
CA LYS A 54 -7.96 -0.36 0.85
C LYS A 54 -6.80 -1.10 1.51
N ALA A 55 -5.81 -0.35 1.96
CA ALA A 55 -4.61 -0.93 2.55
C ALA A 55 -4.86 -1.40 3.98
N ILE A 56 -4.31 -2.55 4.32
CA ILE A 56 -4.43 -3.16 5.64
C ILE A 56 -3.02 -3.45 6.16
N VAL A 57 -2.69 -2.91 7.33
CA VAL A 57 -1.39 -3.15 7.98
C VAL A 57 -1.50 -4.38 8.86
N GLY A 58 -0.57 -5.33 8.67
CA GLY A 58 -0.47 -6.52 9.51
C GLY A 58 0.30 -6.25 10.80
N ASP A 59 0.46 -7.30 11.62
CA ASP A 59 1.24 -7.20 12.84
C ASP A 59 2.75 -7.15 12.52
N PRO A 60 3.53 -6.34 13.26
CA PRO A 60 4.97 -6.32 13.05
C PRO A 60 5.62 -7.63 13.51
N ASP A 61 6.67 -8.05 12.80
CA ASP A 61 7.44 -9.22 13.17
C ASP A 61 8.22 -8.92 14.47
N PRO A 62 8.05 -9.73 15.52
CA PRO A 62 8.74 -9.46 16.80
C PRO A 62 10.26 -9.62 16.74
N ASP A 63 10.76 -10.38 15.74
CA ASP A 63 12.20 -10.63 15.64
C ASP A 63 12.91 -9.58 14.78
N THR A 64 12.30 -9.12 13.69
CA THR A 64 12.93 -8.21 12.75
C THR A 64 12.36 -6.80 12.78
N GLY A 65 11.17 -6.62 13.38
CA GLY A 65 10.46 -5.34 13.36
C GLY A 65 9.82 -5.01 12.02
N ARG A 66 9.96 -5.88 11.03
CA ARG A 66 9.34 -5.70 9.72
C ARG A 66 7.83 -5.83 9.81
N CYS A 67 7.12 -5.08 8.99
CA CYS A 67 5.67 -5.10 8.98
C CYS A 67 5.16 -5.21 7.56
N SER A 68 4.18 -6.08 7.34
CA SER A 68 3.57 -6.26 6.03
C SER A 68 2.33 -5.40 5.89
N VAL A 69 2.12 -4.86 4.68
CA VAL A 69 0.90 -4.15 4.35
C VAL A 69 0.29 -4.82 3.10
N THR A 70 -0.99 -5.17 3.19
CA THR A 70 -1.74 -5.75 2.07
C THR A 70 -2.56 -4.64 1.42
N ILE A 71 -2.37 -4.44 0.12
CA ILE A 71 -3.04 -3.37 -0.61
C ILE A 71 -3.87 -3.96 -1.75
N PRO A 72 -5.17 -4.22 -1.52
CA PRO A 72 -6.07 -4.60 -2.60
C PRO A 72 -6.49 -3.36 -3.39
N ARG A 73 -6.57 -3.51 -4.70
CA ARG A 73 -7.09 -2.44 -5.57
C ARG A 73 -8.58 -2.63 -5.77
N MET A 74 -9.38 -1.67 -5.30
CA MET A 74 -10.83 -1.75 -5.34
C MET A 74 -11.43 -1.14 -6.61
N ALA A 75 -10.72 -0.20 -7.21
CA ALA A 75 -11.19 0.43 -8.46
C ALA A 75 -10.04 0.94 -9.29
#